data_f5e0cca2657cfea854dd87335a53214a
#
_entry.id   f5e0cca2657cfea854dd87335a53214a
#
_cell.length_a   1.000
_cell.length_b   1.000
_cell.length_c   1.000
_cell.angle_alpha   90.00
_cell.angle_beta   90.00
_cell.angle_gamma   90.00
#
_symmetry.space_group_name_H-M   'P 1'
#
loop_
_entity.id
_entity.type
_entity.pdbx_description
1 polymer ?
#
loop_
_entity_poly.entity_id
_entity_poly.type
_entity_poly.pdbx_seq_one_letter_code
_entity_poly.pdbx_strand_id
1 'polypeptide(L)'
;MTSVGLMRTANGESAVRSLALRDRLMRVAEAAVTPLVPADVLDIFHPLRSGADLRARIVSIVPETADAATIVLKPGKDWAGHVPGQYVRMGVDVDGVRLWRTYSLTHGPRADGHISITVKAIPDGAVSNHLVRRARVGQMIQLGQAEGDFVLPDPRPEKLLLVTAGSGVTPVIGMLRNLFSRAEPLESDIVLLHSALSRSEVIFGRELRAYAAEGRVRLVEMHTDVHGMLDVHDLDSIVPDLAERTTYACGPVGLLDALEEHHTARDLPLHIERFRTAVVATDGEGGTVTFGRSGIVVDGDGATPILDVGESGGVLMPSGCRMGVCFGCVLPLRSGAVRDLRNGELTVAAPGDGVIIQTCINAAAGPCDIDH
;
A
#
# COMPACT_ATOMS: atom_id res chain seq x y z
N MET A 1 -21.81 53.77 -11.94
CA MET A 1 -22.70 53.26 -10.90
C MET A 1 -23.49 52.10 -11.54
N THR A 2 -23.05 50.87 -11.38
CA THR A 2 -23.80 49.70 -11.80
C THR A 2 -23.53 48.58 -10.77
N SER A 3 -24.60 48.26 -10.06
CA SER A 3 -24.68 47.29 -8.96
C SER A 3 -24.54 45.86 -9.52
N VAL A 4 -23.57 45.10 -9.04
CA VAL A 4 -23.48 43.65 -9.29
C VAL A 4 -24.13 42.95 -8.10
N GLY A 5 -25.31 42.39 -8.32
CA GLY A 5 -26.05 41.61 -7.37
C GLY A 5 -25.39 40.23 -7.14
N LEU A 6 -25.02 39.92 -5.91
CA LEU A 6 -24.63 38.60 -5.47
C LEU A 6 -25.87 37.65 -5.49
N MET A 7 -25.94 36.74 -6.42
CA MET A 7 -26.79 35.54 -6.28
C MET A 7 -26.13 34.57 -5.32
N ARG A 8 -26.56 34.55 -4.07
CA ARG A 8 -26.27 33.50 -3.11
C ARG A 8 -27.09 32.27 -3.47
N THR A 9 -26.44 31.16 -3.72
CA THR A 9 -27.08 29.89 -4.07
C THR A 9 -27.79 29.28 -2.85
N ALA A 10 -29.10 29.22 -2.90
CA ALA A 10 -29.98 28.63 -1.86
C ALA A 10 -29.81 27.12 -1.65
N ASN A 11 -29.03 26.44 -2.49
CA ASN A 11 -28.85 24.97 -2.44
C ASN A 11 -27.86 24.49 -1.35
N GLY A 12 -26.91 25.32 -0.91
CA GLY A 12 -25.94 24.94 0.12
C GLY A 12 -26.53 24.89 1.52
N GLU A 13 -27.42 25.83 1.86
CA GLU A 13 -28.05 25.89 3.19
C GLU A 13 -29.08 24.79 3.43
N SER A 14 -29.75 24.33 2.38
CA SER A 14 -30.71 23.22 2.44
C SER A 14 -30.02 21.88 2.71
N ALA A 15 -28.87 21.61 2.08
CA ALA A 15 -28.08 20.39 2.27
C ALA A 15 -27.47 20.32 3.68
N VAL A 16 -26.94 21.41 4.19
CA VAL A 16 -26.35 21.47 5.54
C VAL A 16 -27.44 21.32 6.62
N ARG A 17 -28.62 21.90 6.42
CA ARG A 17 -29.77 21.74 7.34
C ARG A 17 -30.31 20.32 7.34
N SER A 18 -30.33 19.63 6.19
CA SER A 18 -30.79 18.25 6.10
C SER A 18 -29.82 17.28 6.78
N LEU A 19 -28.52 17.51 6.68
CA LEU A 19 -27.49 16.73 7.38
C LEU A 19 -27.61 16.91 8.91
N ALA A 20 -27.74 18.14 9.38
CA ALA A 20 -27.88 18.44 10.81
C ALA A 20 -29.19 17.88 11.43
N LEU A 21 -30.27 17.84 10.65
CA LEU A 21 -31.55 17.24 11.10
C LEU A 21 -31.42 15.73 11.18
N ARG A 22 -30.76 15.10 10.21
CA ARG A 22 -30.52 13.66 10.18
C ARG A 22 -29.66 13.20 11.37
N ASP A 23 -28.61 13.95 11.70
CA ASP A 23 -27.74 13.67 12.84
C ASP A 23 -28.45 13.86 14.19
N ARG A 24 -29.40 14.79 14.27
CA ARG A 24 -30.23 14.96 15.46
C ARG A 24 -31.24 13.82 15.63
N LEU A 25 -31.86 13.39 14.54
CA LEU A 25 -32.81 12.25 14.55
C LEU A 25 -32.09 10.94 14.90
N MET A 26 -30.88 10.72 14.37
CA MET A 26 -30.06 9.56 14.73
C MET A 26 -29.70 9.54 16.21
N ARG A 27 -29.28 10.66 16.80
CA ARG A 27 -28.98 10.75 18.24
C ARG A 27 -30.21 10.48 19.12
N VAL A 28 -31.37 10.95 18.71
CA VAL A 28 -32.64 10.65 19.45
C VAL A 28 -33.00 9.17 19.32
N ALA A 29 -32.81 8.58 18.14
CA ALA A 29 -33.03 7.15 17.93
C ALA A 29 -32.02 6.29 18.72
N GLU A 30 -30.75 6.68 18.77
CA GLU A 30 -29.72 6.07 19.59
C GLU A 30 -30.07 6.09 21.08
N ALA A 31 -30.55 7.23 21.59
CA ALA A 31 -30.98 7.35 22.99
C ALA A 31 -32.21 6.51 23.34
N ALA A 32 -33.07 6.22 22.36
CA ALA A 32 -34.33 5.47 22.55
C ALA A 32 -34.15 3.96 22.42
N VAL A 33 -33.08 3.46 21.80
CA VAL A 33 -32.93 2.04 21.41
C VAL A 33 -31.68 1.40 22.03
N THR A 34 -31.07 2.01 23.06
CA THR A 34 -29.94 1.36 23.78
C THR A 34 -30.33 -0.04 24.24
N PRO A 35 -29.54 -1.11 23.93
CA PRO A 35 -28.13 -1.13 23.51
C PRO A 35 -27.87 -1.21 21.99
N LEU A 36 -28.87 -1.15 21.14
CA LEU A 36 -28.70 -1.22 19.68
C LEU A 36 -28.39 0.19 19.12
N VAL A 37 -27.24 0.34 18.47
CA VAL A 37 -26.90 1.55 17.74
C VAL A 37 -27.56 1.47 16.36
N PRO A 38 -28.53 2.36 16.01
CA PRO A 38 -29.23 2.30 14.72
C PRO A 38 -28.28 2.37 13.51
N ALA A 39 -27.11 3.00 13.67
CA ALA A 39 -26.08 3.05 12.65
C ALA A 39 -25.55 1.65 12.31
N ASP A 40 -25.28 0.81 13.31
CA ASP A 40 -24.76 -0.55 13.10
C ASP A 40 -25.77 -1.43 12.35
N VAL A 41 -27.06 -1.28 12.67
CA VAL A 41 -28.14 -1.99 11.96
C VAL A 41 -28.21 -1.54 10.49
N LEU A 42 -28.10 -0.23 10.24
CA LEU A 42 -28.07 0.30 8.87
C LEU A 42 -26.84 -0.18 8.08
N ASP A 43 -25.69 -0.36 8.74
CA ASP A 43 -24.47 -0.82 8.11
C ASP A 43 -24.54 -2.30 7.68
N ILE A 44 -25.35 -3.11 8.36
CA ILE A 44 -25.63 -4.49 7.93
C ILE A 44 -26.34 -4.51 6.57
N PHE A 45 -27.34 -3.66 6.38
CA PHE A 45 -28.13 -3.63 5.15
C PHE A 45 -27.52 -2.76 4.05
N HIS A 46 -26.84 -1.69 4.43
CA HIS A 46 -26.24 -0.70 3.53
C HIS A 46 -24.78 -0.38 3.87
N PRO A 47 -23.87 -1.36 3.76
CA PRO A 47 -22.47 -1.23 4.24
C PRO A 47 -21.62 -0.21 3.48
N LEU A 48 -22.09 0.24 2.32
CA LEU A 48 -21.40 1.24 1.48
C LEU A 48 -22.07 2.63 1.53
N ARG A 49 -23.00 2.87 2.48
CA ARG A 49 -23.63 4.19 2.65
C ARG A 49 -22.65 5.23 3.18
N SER A 50 -22.99 6.50 3.02
CA SER A 50 -22.25 7.58 3.67
C SER A 50 -22.46 7.52 5.20
N GLY A 51 -21.38 7.76 5.94
CA GLY A 51 -21.34 7.69 7.40
C GLY A 51 -21.20 6.26 7.97
N ALA A 52 -21.04 5.23 7.11
CA ALA A 52 -20.58 3.91 7.53
C ALA A 52 -19.06 3.86 7.58
N ASP A 53 -18.51 2.88 8.30
CA ASP A 53 -17.08 2.57 8.18
C ASP A 53 -16.71 2.37 6.70
N LEU A 54 -15.59 2.96 6.28
CA LEU A 54 -15.19 2.87 4.89
C LEU A 54 -14.86 1.41 4.53
N ARG A 55 -15.63 0.87 3.61
CA ARG A 55 -15.52 -0.50 3.08
C ARG A 55 -15.59 -0.48 1.57
N ALA A 56 -15.20 -1.59 0.97
CA ALA A 56 -15.40 -1.82 -0.45
C ALA A 56 -15.97 -3.22 -0.68
N ARG A 57 -16.72 -3.38 -1.78
CA ARG A 57 -17.21 -4.68 -2.24
C ARG A 57 -16.38 -5.14 -3.42
N ILE A 58 -15.92 -6.39 -3.41
CA ILE A 58 -15.28 -7.01 -4.57
C ILE A 58 -16.33 -7.14 -5.69
N VAL A 59 -16.07 -6.54 -6.85
CA VAL A 59 -16.97 -6.62 -8.02
C VAL A 59 -16.44 -7.53 -9.11
N SER A 60 -15.12 -7.68 -9.23
CA SER A 60 -14.52 -8.70 -10.11
C SER A 60 -13.11 -9.07 -9.64
N ILE A 61 -12.67 -10.26 -10.05
CA ILE A 61 -11.32 -10.79 -9.81
C ILE A 61 -10.83 -11.31 -11.16
N VAL A 62 -9.73 -10.76 -11.65
CA VAL A 62 -9.15 -11.09 -12.96
C VAL A 62 -7.75 -11.68 -12.73
N PRO A 63 -7.48 -12.92 -13.11
CA PRO A 63 -6.13 -13.49 -13.07
C PRO A 63 -5.18 -12.71 -13.99
N GLU A 64 -3.99 -12.41 -13.49
CA GLU A 64 -2.90 -11.76 -14.24
C GLU A 64 -1.80 -12.77 -14.59
N THR A 65 -1.39 -13.55 -13.58
CA THR A 65 -0.42 -14.65 -13.69
C THR A 65 -0.92 -15.85 -12.89
N ALA A 66 -0.16 -16.92 -12.82
CA ALA A 66 -0.50 -18.10 -12.01
C ALA A 66 -0.65 -17.79 -10.50
N ASP A 67 0.00 -16.72 -10.03
CA ASP A 67 0.06 -16.32 -8.62
C ASP A 67 -0.34 -14.87 -8.38
N ALA A 68 -0.86 -14.16 -9.39
CA ALA A 68 -1.32 -12.78 -9.24
C ALA A 68 -2.71 -12.56 -9.82
N ALA A 69 -3.49 -11.70 -9.16
CA ALA A 69 -4.82 -11.33 -9.61
C ALA A 69 -5.13 -9.85 -9.37
N THR A 70 -5.82 -9.23 -10.32
CA THR A 70 -6.41 -7.90 -10.18
C THR A 70 -7.78 -8.03 -9.55
N ILE A 71 -8.02 -7.27 -8.47
CA ILE A 71 -9.27 -7.21 -7.74
C ILE A 71 -9.87 -5.82 -7.94
N VAL A 72 -11.04 -5.79 -8.56
CA VAL A 72 -11.81 -4.56 -8.75
C VAL A 72 -12.80 -4.42 -7.61
N LEU A 73 -12.83 -3.23 -7.04
CA LEU A 73 -13.56 -2.90 -5.82
C LEU A 73 -14.52 -1.74 -6.07
N LYS A 74 -15.73 -1.87 -5.54
CA LYS A 74 -16.67 -0.75 -5.42
C LYS A 74 -16.55 -0.18 -4.00
N PRO A 75 -15.90 0.99 -3.82
CA PRO A 75 -15.77 1.63 -2.51
C PRO A 75 -17.09 2.19 -2.01
N GLY A 76 -17.18 2.42 -0.71
CA GLY A 76 -18.27 3.15 -0.06
C GLY A 76 -18.32 4.61 -0.47
N LYS A 77 -19.45 5.27 -0.16
CA LYS A 77 -19.72 6.65 -0.60
C LYS A 77 -18.76 7.70 -0.01
N ASP A 78 -18.08 7.37 1.08
CA ASP A 78 -17.13 8.27 1.74
C ASP A 78 -15.68 8.09 1.24
N TRP A 79 -15.50 7.36 0.14
CA TRP A 79 -14.23 7.30 -0.57
C TRP A 79 -13.91 8.67 -1.19
N ALA A 80 -12.79 9.27 -0.77
CA ALA A 80 -12.41 10.62 -1.18
C ALA A 80 -11.74 10.70 -2.56
N GLY A 81 -11.52 9.55 -3.23
CA GLY A 81 -10.76 9.49 -4.48
C GLY A 81 -9.27 9.22 -4.24
N HIS A 82 -8.48 9.25 -5.31
CA HIS A 82 -7.04 9.00 -5.25
C HIS A 82 -6.31 9.60 -6.44
N VAL A 83 -4.99 9.72 -6.31
CA VAL A 83 -4.06 10.06 -7.37
C VAL A 83 -3.33 8.78 -7.83
N PRO A 84 -3.09 8.58 -9.15
CA PRO A 84 -2.34 7.41 -9.64
C PRO A 84 -0.95 7.32 -9.03
N GLY A 85 -0.59 6.13 -8.56
CA GLY A 85 0.64 5.87 -7.81
C GLY A 85 0.41 5.73 -6.30
N GLN A 86 -0.70 6.23 -5.77
CA GLN A 86 -1.08 6.03 -4.37
C GLN A 86 -1.48 4.58 -4.07
N TYR A 87 -1.44 4.22 -2.80
CA TYR A 87 -1.88 2.93 -2.26
C TYR A 87 -3.08 3.09 -1.32
N VAL A 88 -3.70 1.99 -1.01
CA VAL A 88 -4.80 1.90 -0.06
C VAL A 88 -4.53 0.80 0.97
N ARG A 89 -4.93 1.04 2.22
CA ARG A 89 -4.92 0.03 3.27
C ARG A 89 -6.20 -0.79 3.21
N MET A 90 -6.05 -2.10 3.26
CA MET A 90 -7.16 -3.05 3.18
C MET A 90 -7.14 -3.99 4.38
N GLY A 91 -8.27 -4.06 5.10
CA GLY A 91 -8.51 -5.03 6.17
C GLY A 91 -9.30 -6.22 5.59
N VAL A 92 -8.63 -7.35 5.52
CA VAL A 92 -9.17 -8.60 4.97
C VAL A 92 -9.38 -9.60 6.09
N ASP A 93 -10.58 -10.17 6.17
CA ASP A 93 -10.88 -11.21 7.15
C ASP A 93 -10.38 -12.57 6.61
N VAL A 94 -9.38 -13.12 7.29
CA VAL A 94 -8.77 -14.42 6.97
C VAL A 94 -8.92 -15.32 8.19
N ASP A 95 -9.62 -16.42 8.03
CA ASP A 95 -9.85 -17.42 9.08
C ASP A 95 -10.38 -16.81 10.40
N GLY A 96 -11.27 -15.80 10.29
CA GLY A 96 -11.88 -15.11 11.42
C GLY A 96 -11.08 -13.94 11.99
N VAL A 97 -9.90 -13.65 11.44
CA VAL A 97 -9.03 -12.56 11.88
C VAL A 97 -8.92 -11.50 10.80
N ARG A 98 -9.05 -10.22 11.21
CA ARG A 98 -8.85 -9.10 10.29
C ARG A 98 -7.38 -8.73 10.22
N LEU A 99 -6.79 -8.97 9.04
CA LEU A 99 -5.41 -8.63 8.74
C LEU A 99 -5.36 -7.45 7.78
N TRP A 100 -4.54 -6.45 8.10
CA TRP A 100 -4.37 -5.27 7.27
C TRP A 100 -3.14 -5.37 6.38
N ARG A 101 -3.28 -4.98 5.10
CA ARG A 101 -2.18 -4.86 4.13
C ARG A 101 -2.40 -3.65 3.25
N THR A 102 -1.32 -3.14 2.69
CA THR A 102 -1.33 -2.04 1.72
C THR A 102 -1.17 -2.57 0.31
N TYR A 103 -1.91 -1.97 -0.62
CA TYR A 103 -1.84 -2.31 -2.04
C TYR A 103 -1.92 -1.04 -2.88
N SER A 104 -1.02 -0.90 -3.86
CA SER A 104 -1.05 0.21 -4.81
C SER A 104 -2.31 0.15 -5.67
N LEU A 105 -2.87 1.32 -5.95
CA LEU A 105 -4.02 1.47 -6.84
C LEU A 105 -3.57 1.39 -8.30
N THR A 106 -4.12 0.45 -9.05
CA THR A 106 -3.68 0.12 -10.40
C THR A 106 -4.42 0.86 -11.51
N HIS A 107 -5.24 1.85 -11.16
CA HIS A 107 -5.89 2.78 -12.07
C HIS A 107 -5.91 4.20 -11.46
N GLY A 108 -6.02 5.23 -12.30
CA GLY A 108 -6.50 6.54 -11.87
C GLY A 108 -8.01 6.52 -11.54
N PRO A 109 -8.57 7.66 -11.13
CA PRO A 109 -10.00 7.80 -10.89
C PRO A 109 -10.82 7.39 -12.13
N ARG A 110 -11.81 6.51 -11.94
CA ARG A 110 -12.64 5.94 -13.00
C ARG A 110 -14.03 6.55 -12.98
N ALA A 111 -14.65 6.68 -14.14
CA ALA A 111 -16.02 7.21 -14.29
C ALA A 111 -17.07 6.33 -13.59
N ASP A 112 -16.81 5.01 -13.45
CA ASP A 112 -17.69 4.08 -12.74
C ASP A 112 -17.48 4.12 -11.20
N GLY A 113 -16.53 4.92 -10.71
CA GLY A 113 -16.19 5.06 -9.30
C GLY A 113 -15.51 3.83 -8.70
N HIS A 114 -15.18 2.80 -9.50
CA HIS A 114 -14.46 1.63 -9.02
C HIS A 114 -12.97 1.92 -8.88
N ILE A 115 -12.35 1.22 -7.95
CA ILE A 115 -10.88 1.17 -7.79
C ILE A 115 -10.39 -0.24 -8.03
N SER A 116 -9.12 -0.41 -8.33
CA SER A 116 -8.51 -1.72 -8.49
C SER A 116 -7.14 -1.79 -7.86
N ILE A 117 -6.85 -2.96 -7.33
CA ILE A 117 -5.53 -3.37 -6.84
C ILE A 117 -5.11 -4.64 -7.55
N THR A 118 -3.81 -4.93 -7.58
CA THR A 118 -3.32 -6.23 -8.04
C THR A 118 -2.43 -6.84 -6.98
N VAL A 119 -2.71 -8.07 -6.64
CA VAL A 119 -2.06 -8.81 -5.56
C VAL A 119 -1.29 -9.98 -6.15
N LYS A 120 -0.01 -10.12 -5.78
CA LYS A 120 0.78 -11.32 -6.02
C LYS A 120 0.80 -12.14 -4.73
N ALA A 121 0.43 -13.42 -4.82
CA ALA A 121 0.54 -14.36 -3.72
C ALA A 121 2.02 -14.62 -3.43
N ILE A 122 2.41 -14.49 -2.17
CA ILE A 122 3.76 -14.79 -1.71
C ILE A 122 3.74 -16.07 -0.86
N PRO A 123 4.82 -16.85 -0.81
CA PRO A 123 4.91 -17.97 0.11
C PRO A 123 4.50 -17.54 1.53
N ASP A 124 3.71 -18.35 2.19
CA ASP A 124 3.22 -18.15 3.57
C ASP A 124 2.44 -16.85 3.84
N GLY A 125 2.15 -16.08 2.80
CA GLY A 125 1.39 -14.84 2.89
C GLY A 125 -0.10 -15.07 3.11
N ALA A 126 -0.60 -14.99 4.35
CA ALA A 126 -2.01 -15.25 4.68
C ALA A 126 -2.98 -14.42 3.83
N VAL A 127 -2.80 -13.09 3.78
CA VAL A 127 -3.71 -12.18 3.06
C VAL A 127 -3.57 -12.31 1.55
N SER A 128 -2.33 -12.35 1.01
CA SER A 128 -2.11 -12.42 -0.43
C SER A 128 -2.64 -13.74 -1.03
N ASN A 129 -2.42 -14.88 -0.35
CA ASN A 129 -2.99 -16.16 -0.77
C ASN A 129 -4.52 -16.18 -0.64
N HIS A 130 -5.09 -15.56 0.41
CA HIS A 130 -6.54 -15.43 0.53
C HIS A 130 -7.11 -14.63 -0.65
N LEU A 131 -6.56 -13.46 -0.94
CA LEU A 131 -7.05 -12.56 -1.99
C LEU A 131 -6.94 -13.18 -3.39
N VAL A 132 -5.84 -13.86 -3.69
CA VAL A 132 -5.60 -14.45 -5.02
C VAL A 132 -6.38 -15.76 -5.22
N ARG A 133 -6.56 -16.58 -4.17
CA ARG A 133 -7.04 -17.96 -4.31
C ARG A 133 -8.42 -18.22 -3.71
N ARG A 134 -8.86 -17.42 -2.69
CA ARG A 134 -10.07 -17.69 -1.90
C ARG A 134 -11.10 -16.57 -1.93
N ALA A 135 -10.69 -15.33 -2.24
CA ALA A 135 -11.61 -14.19 -2.31
C ALA A 135 -12.71 -14.41 -3.34
N ARG A 136 -13.87 -13.83 -3.09
CA ARG A 136 -15.06 -14.01 -3.94
C ARG A 136 -15.69 -12.66 -4.28
N VAL A 137 -16.30 -12.59 -5.45
CA VAL A 137 -17.15 -11.45 -5.83
C VAL A 137 -18.30 -11.31 -4.81
N GLY A 138 -18.57 -10.09 -4.40
CA GLY A 138 -19.54 -9.76 -3.35
C GLY A 138 -18.93 -9.66 -1.95
N GLN A 139 -17.73 -10.17 -1.70
CA GLN A 139 -17.06 -10.07 -0.41
C GLN A 139 -16.82 -8.60 -0.04
N MET A 140 -17.03 -8.26 1.23
CA MET A 140 -16.74 -6.95 1.80
C MET A 140 -15.32 -6.93 2.34
N ILE A 141 -14.63 -5.83 2.11
CA ILE A 141 -13.28 -5.57 2.58
C ILE A 141 -13.29 -4.21 3.29
N GLN A 142 -12.64 -4.12 4.44
CA GLN A 142 -12.42 -2.86 5.11
C GLN A 142 -11.40 -2.05 4.29
N LEU A 143 -11.61 -0.73 4.17
CA LEU A 143 -10.80 0.12 3.33
C LEU A 143 -10.34 1.35 4.13
N GLY A 144 -9.08 1.76 3.96
CA GLY A 144 -8.61 3.09 4.32
C GLY A 144 -8.83 4.07 3.18
N GLN A 145 -8.54 5.35 3.39
CA GLN A 145 -8.39 6.32 2.29
C GLN A 145 -7.09 6.05 1.51
N ALA A 146 -6.97 6.64 0.33
CA ALA A 146 -5.73 6.58 -0.44
C ALA A 146 -4.63 7.41 0.24
N GLU A 147 -3.41 6.90 0.24
CA GLU A 147 -2.23 7.50 0.84
C GLU A 147 -1.02 7.32 -0.09
N GLY A 148 0.07 8.04 0.18
CA GLY A 148 1.35 7.90 -0.52
C GLY A 148 1.69 9.04 -1.46
N ASP A 149 3.00 9.28 -1.58
CA ASP A 149 3.60 10.41 -2.32
C ASP A 149 4.27 9.95 -3.62
N PHE A 150 4.16 8.66 -3.96
CA PHE A 150 4.71 8.11 -5.19
C PHE A 150 3.80 8.44 -6.38
N VAL A 151 3.72 9.72 -6.71
CA VAL A 151 2.83 10.27 -7.73
C VAL A 151 3.62 11.12 -8.73
N LEU A 152 3.15 11.20 -9.97
CA LEU A 152 3.74 12.10 -10.95
C LEU A 152 3.35 13.55 -10.63
N PRO A 153 4.30 14.52 -10.70
CA PRO A 153 4.00 15.93 -10.50
C PRO A 153 3.16 16.50 -11.65
N ASP A 154 2.65 17.69 -11.45
CA ASP A 154 2.03 18.49 -12.49
C ASP A 154 2.72 19.89 -12.51
N PRO A 155 3.43 20.30 -13.58
CA PRO A 155 3.60 19.58 -14.84
C PRO A 155 4.47 18.32 -14.72
N ARG A 156 4.22 17.36 -15.60
CA ARG A 156 4.96 16.09 -15.67
C ARG A 156 6.37 16.31 -16.27
N PRO A 157 7.36 15.48 -15.87
CA PRO A 157 8.63 15.45 -16.55
C PRO A 157 8.49 15.08 -18.03
N GLU A 158 9.27 15.74 -18.91
CA GLU A 158 9.29 15.45 -20.34
C GLU A 158 9.84 14.05 -20.62
N LYS A 159 10.81 13.58 -19.80
CA LYS A 159 11.42 12.27 -19.93
C LYS A 159 11.30 11.50 -18.61
N LEU A 160 10.71 10.32 -18.67
CA LEU A 160 10.51 9.43 -17.53
C LEU A 160 11.26 8.12 -17.73
N LEU A 161 11.88 7.64 -16.67
CA LEU A 161 12.33 6.26 -16.53
C LEU A 161 11.54 5.60 -15.41
N LEU A 162 10.83 4.54 -15.73
CA LEU A 162 10.06 3.73 -14.77
C LEU A 162 10.82 2.41 -14.58
N VAL A 163 11.37 2.16 -13.40
CA VAL A 163 12.12 0.93 -13.08
C VAL A 163 11.28 0.09 -12.12
N THR A 164 10.89 -1.10 -12.55
CA THR A 164 9.99 -1.95 -11.75
C THR A 164 10.46 -3.40 -11.74
N ALA A 165 10.18 -4.10 -10.63
CA ALA A 165 10.39 -5.54 -10.58
C ALA A 165 9.24 -6.26 -9.87
N GLY A 166 8.78 -7.37 -10.48
CA GLY A 166 7.68 -8.18 -9.96
C GLY A 166 6.41 -7.35 -9.72
N SER A 167 5.85 -7.42 -8.51
CA SER A 167 4.67 -6.62 -8.14
C SER A 167 4.91 -5.12 -8.03
N GLY A 168 6.17 -4.64 -8.07
CA GLY A 168 6.47 -3.21 -8.12
C GLY A 168 5.93 -2.48 -9.36
N VAL A 169 5.43 -3.20 -10.34
CA VAL A 169 4.73 -2.62 -11.50
C VAL A 169 3.35 -2.03 -11.13
N THR A 170 2.79 -2.38 -9.96
CA THR A 170 1.40 -2.01 -9.61
C THR A 170 1.15 -0.51 -9.45
N PRO A 171 1.99 0.32 -8.81
CA PRO A 171 1.78 1.76 -8.80
C PRO A 171 2.00 2.38 -10.18
N VAL A 172 2.99 1.86 -10.91
CA VAL A 172 3.37 2.37 -12.22
C VAL A 172 2.29 2.13 -13.28
N ILE A 173 1.64 0.96 -13.28
CA ILE A 173 0.52 0.72 -14.21
C ILE A 173 -0.65 1.68 -13.95
N GLY A 174 -0.88 2.05 -12.67
CA GLY A 174 -1.86 3.07 -12.32
C GLY A 174 -1.57 4.43 -12.96
N MET A 175 -0.29 4.83 -12.94
CA MET A 175 0.19 6.04 -13.61
C MET A 175 0.01 5.93 -15.13
N LEU A 176 0.48 4.85 -15.77
CA LEU A 176 0.41 4.64 -17.22
C LEU A 176 -1.04 4.63 -17.72
N ARG A 177 -1.94 3.90 -17.07
CA ARG A 177 -3.36 3.85 -17.42
C ARG A 177 -4.02 5.23 -17.35
N ASN A 178 -3.67 6.03 -16.35
CA ASN A 178 -4.17 7.38 -16.24
C ASN A 178 -3.60 8.31 -17.32
N LEU A 179 -2.30 8.18 -17.63
CA LEU A 179 -1.67 8.94 -18.70
C LEU A 179 -2.31 8.65 -20.06
N PHE A 180 -2.55 7.37 -20.33
CA PHE A 180 -3.06 6.93 -21.63
C PHE A 180 -4.60 6.99 -21.78
N SER A 181 -5.32 7.25 -20.67
CA SER A 181 -6.78 7.47 -20.71
C SER A 181 -7.16 8.89 -21.15
N ARG A 182 -6.22 9.83 -21.17
CA ARG A 182 -6.46 11.21 -21.59
C ARG A 182 -6.51 11.30 -23.11
N ALA A 183 -7.40 12.14 -23.62
CA ALA A 183 -7.53 12.38 -25.06
C ALA A 183 -6.38 13.24 -25.65
N GLU A 184 -5.61 13.89 -24.80
CA GLU A 184 -4.48 14.73 -25.19
C GLU A 184 -3.26 13.88 -25.55
N PRO A 185 -2.47 14.30 -26.56
CA PRO A 185 -1.21 13.64 -26.87
C PRO A 185 -0.31 13.57 -25.65
N LEU A 186 0.34 12.43 -25.46
CA LEU A 186 1.34 12.29 -24.40
C LEU A 186 2.62 13.02 -24.83
N GLU A 187 2.99 14.07 -24.12
CA GLU A 187 4.22 14.84 -24.39
C GLU A 187 5.46 14.20 -23.72
N SER A 188 5.27 13.27 -22.79
CA SER A 188 6.40 12.63 -22.07
C SER A 188 6.94 11.43 -22.84
N ASP A 189 8.26 11.37 -23.03
CA ASP A 189 9.00 10.18 -23.46
C ASP A 189 9.18 9.22 -22.28
N ILE A 190 8.59 8.02 -22.37
CA ILE A 190 8.57 7.05 -21.28
C ILE A 190 9.39 5.81 -21.64
N VAL A 191 10.37 5.50 -20.81
CA VAL A 191 11.05 4.21 -20.77
C VAL A 191 10.54 3.42 -19.57
N LEU A 192 10.07 2.21 -19.80
CA LEU A 192 9.71 1.25 -18.74
C LEU A 192 10.68 0.08 -18.78
N LEU A 193 11.52 -0.02 -17.75
CA LEU A 193 12.37 -1.18 -17.48
C LEU A 193 11.66 -2.05 -16.45
N HIS A 194 11.22 -3.24 -16.85
CA HIS A 194 10.52 -4.17 -15.97
C HIS A 194 11.23 -5.51 -15.88
N SER A 195 11.53 -5.94 -14.65
CA SER A 195 12.13 -7.25 -14.35
C SER A 195 11.10 -8.19 -13.72
N ALA A 196 11.03 -9.44 -14.22
CA ALA A 196 10.22 -10.51 -13.65
C ALA A 196 11.00 -11.83 -13.73
N LEU A 197 10.57 -12.87 -13.01
CA LEU A 197 11.23 -14.17 -13.04
C LEU A 197 11.25 -14.73 -14.46
N SER A 198 10.09 -14.74 -15.13
CA SER A 198 9.94 -15.20 -16.51
C SER A 198 8.90 -14.36 -17.25
N ARG A 199 8.83 -14.53 -18.58
CA ARG A 199 7.83 -13.87 -19.44
C ARG A 199 6.37 -14.11 -19.00
N SER A 200 6.07 -15.29 -18.50
CA SER A 200 4.72 -15.67 -18.03
C SER A 200 4.35 -15.07 -16.68
N GLU A 201 5.34 -14.61 -15.90
CA GLU A 201 5.15 -13.99 -14.60
C GLU A 201 5.14 -12.47 -14.62
N VAL A 202 5.22 -11.86 -15.81
CA VAL A 202 5.06 -10.42 -15.96
C VAL A 202 3.61 -10.03 -15.71
N ILE A 203 3.34 -9.43 -14.55
CA ILE A 203 2.04 -8.87 -14.21
C ILE A 203 1.73 -7.76 -15.22
N PHE A 204 0.51 -7.75 -15.80
CA PHE A 204 0.10 -6.86 -16.90
C PHE A 204 0.92 -6.99 -18.19
N GLY A 205 1.69 -8.09 -18.37
CA GLY A 205 2.62 -8.23 -19.49
C GLY A 205 1.99 -8.05 -20.87
N ARG A 206 0.74 -8.48 -21.06
CA ARG A 206 0.00 -8.25 -22.32
C ARG A 206 -0.26 -6.76 -22.55
N GLU A 207 -0.66 -6.03 -21.51
CA GLU A 207 -0.96 -4.60 -21.58
C GLU A 207 0.30 -3.77 -21.80
N LEU A 208 1.38 -4.06 -21.08
CA LEU A 208 2.67 -3.37 -21.22
C LEU A 208 3.24 -3.53 -22.64
N ARG A 209 3.16 -4.74 -23.21
CA ARG A 209 3.59 -5.00 -24.59
C ARG A 209 2.69 -4.34 -25.62
N ALA A 210 1.39 -4.19 -25.33
CA ALA A 210 0.49 -3.41 -26.19
C ALA A 210 0.86 -1.93 -26.20
N TYR A 211 1.13 -1.32 -25.03
CA TYR A 211 1.63 0.05 -24.97
C TYR A 211 2.95 0.26 -25.73
N ALA A 212 3.84 -0.71 -25.68
CA ALA A 212 5.08 -0.67 -26.46
C ALA A 212 4.82 -0.78 -27.96
N ALA A 213 3.93 -1.69 -28.39
CA ALA A 213 3.57 -1.86 -29.80
C ALA A 213 2.85 -0.62 -30.38
N GLU A 214 2.13 0.12 -29.54
CA GLU A 214 1.49 1.39 -29.89
C GLU A 214 2.45 2.59 -29.83
N GLY A 215 3.72 2.36 -29.46
CA GLY A 215 4.74 3.41 -29.35
C GLY A 215 4.54 4.38 -28.18
N ARG A 216 3.72 4.00 -27.19
CA ARG A 216 3.45 4.84 -26.01
C ARG A 216 4.54 4.76 -24.94
N VAL A 217 5.27 3.65 -24.87
CA VAL A 217 6.40 3.44 -24.00
C VAL A 217 7.50 2.68 -24.73
N ARG A 218 8.76 2.96 -24.42
CA ARG A 218 9.88 2.06 -24.72
C ARG A 218 9.97 1.02 -23.62
N LEU A 219 9.46 -0.19 -23.85
CA LEU A 219 9.52 -1.29 -22.89
C LEU A 219 10.81 -2.06 -23.02
N VAL A 220 11.54 -2.16 -21.92
CA VAL A 220 12.69 -3.07 -21.73
C VAL A 220 12.25 -4.13 -20.71
N GLU A 221 11.98 -5.33 -21.20
CA GLU A 221 11.50 -6.44 -20.38
C GLU A 221 12.65 -7.40 -20.11
N MET A 222 13.02 -7.60 -18.84
CA MET A 222 14.07 -8.49 -18.40
C MET A 222 13.50 -9.69 -17.64
N HIS A 223 13.97 -10.90 -17.98
CA HIS A 223 13.56 -12.13 -17.32
C HIS A 223 14.75 -12.72 -16.58
N THR A 224 14.61 -12.87 -15.26
CA THR A 224 15.74 -13.28 -14.41
C THR A 224 16.13 -14.75 -14.61
N ASP A 225 15.25 -15.58 -15.15
CA ASP A 225 15.55 -16.96 -15.57
C ASP A 225 16.45 -17.04 -16.81
N VAL A 226 16.52 -15.97 -17.61
CA VAL A 226 17.31 -15.90 -18.84
C VAL A 226 18.51 -14.95 -18.71
N HIS A 227 18.28 -13.76 -18.13
CA HIS A 227 19.25 -12.67 -18.12
C HIS A 227 19.94 -12.48 -16.76
N GLY A 228 19.50 -13.20 -15.71
CA GLY A 228 19.88 -12.89 -14.34
C GLY A 228 19.17 -11.65 -13.79
N MET A 229 19.55 -11.22 -12.59
CA MET A 229 19.02 -10.03 -11.97
C MET A 229 19.49 -8.78 -12.71
N LEU A 230 18.64 -7.75 -12.72
CA LEU A 230 19.02 -6.43 -13.26
C LEU A 230 20.23 -5.87 -12.49
N ASP A 231 21.31 -5.65 -13.20
CA ASP A 231 22.46 -4.89 -12.68
C ASP A 231 22.24 -3.39 -12.95
N VAL A 232 22.24 -2.59 -11.89
CA VAL A 232 22.05 -1.14 -11.98
C VAL A 232 23.20 -0.45 -12.72
N HIS A 233 24.40 -1.06 -12.74
CA HIS A 233 25.54 -0.55 -13.51
C HIS A 233 25.32 -0.60 -15.04
N ASP A 234 24.40 -1.45 -15.51
CA ASP A 234 24.05 -1.53 -16.93
C ASP A 234 23.05 -0.47 -17.38
N LEU A 235 22.49 0.35 -16.46
CA LEU A 235 21.43 1.32 -16.77
C LEU A 235 21.85 2.31 -17.87
N ASP A 236 23.09 2.82 -17.86
CA ASP A 236 23.56 3.77 -18.87
C ASP A 236 23.61 3.15 -20.27
N SER A 237 23.85 1.84 -20.36
CA SER A 237 23.85 1.12 -21.64
C SER A 237 22.42 0.83 -22.12
N ILE A 238 21.50 0.57 -21.19
CA ILE A 238 20.08 0.29 -21.47
C ILE A 238 19.33 1.59 -21.78
N VAL A 239 19.65 2.68 -21.06
CA VAL A 239 19.02 4.00 -21.15
C VAL A 239 20.10 5.06 -21.31
N PRO A 240 20.63 5.27 -22.53
CA PRO A 240 21.75 6.18 -22.77
C PRO A 240 21.51 7.64 -22.38
N ASP A 241 20.26 8.06 -22.33
CA ASP A 241 19.84 9.39 -21.89
C ASP A 241 19.32 9.42 -20.44
N LEU A 242 19.81 8.51 -19.58
CA LEU A 242 19.42 8.39 -18.16
C LEU A 242 19.51 9.73 -17.41
N ALA A 243 20.57 10.50 -17.66
CA ALA A 243 20.78 11.79 -17.01
C ALA A 243 19.71 12.87 -17.32
N GLU A 244 18.92 12.67 -18.36
CA GLU A 244 17.84 13.59 -18.76
C GLU A 244 16.47 13.13 -18.22
N ARG A 245 16.41 11.97 -17.54
CA ARG A 245 15.16 11.34 -17.11
C ARG A 245 14.93 11.47 -15.62
N THR A 246 13.69 11.73 -15.25
CA THR A 246 13.24 11.54 -13.86
C THR A 246 12.89 10.07 -13.65
N THR A 247 13.56 9.44 -12.70
CA THR A 247 13.37 8.01 -12.41
C THR A 247 12.33 7.78 -11.31
N TYR A 248 11.42 6.87 -11.57
CA TYR A 248 10.46 6.32 -10.61
C TYR A 248 10.70 4.82 -10.47
N ALA A 249 10.96 4.34 -9.25
CA ALA A 249 11.31 2.94 -9.03
C ALA A 249 10.43 2.29 -7.94
N CYS A 250 10.01 1.04 -8.21
CA CYS A 250 9.33 0.20 -7.23
C CYS A 250 9.66 -1.27 -7.46
N GLY A 251 10.11 -1.97 -6.41
CA GLY A 251 10.55 -3.36 -6.52
C GLY A 251 11.16 -3.91 -5.23
N PRO A 252 11.95 -4.99 -5.33
CA PRO A 252 12.68 -5.56 -4.20
C PRO A 252 13.69 -4.57 -3.60
N VAL A 253 13.91 -4.70 -2.28
CA VAL A 253 14.78 -3.80 -1.51
C VAL A 253 16.16 -3.66 -2.15
N GLY A 254 16.83 -4.77 -2.49
CA GLY A 254 18.18 -4.72 -3.07
C GLY A 254 18.28 -3.96 -4.41
N LEU A 255 17.23 -4.02 -5.26
CA LEU A 255 17.18 -3.21 -6.48
C LEU A 255 17.03 -1.73 -6.15
N LEU A 256 16.16 -1.40 -5.20
CA LEU A 256 15.90 -0.01 -4.82
C LEU A 256 17.10 0.64 -4.13
N ASP A 257 17.82 -0.12 -3.29
CA ASP A 257 19.03 0.34 -2.63
C ASP A 257 20.17 0.62 -3.65
N ALA A 258 20.35 -0.29 -4.61
CA ALA A 258 21.34 -0.10 -5.68
C ALA A 258 20.99 1.11 -6.58
N LEU A 259 19.70 1.33 -6.88
CA LEU A 259 19.25 2.51 -7.62
C LEU A 259 19.47 3.80 -6.84
N GLU A 260 19.21 3.79 -5.54
CA GLU A 260 19.40 4.94 -4.66
C GLU A 260 20.90 5.33 -4.58
N GLU A 261 21.78 4.37 -4.39
CA GLU A 261 23.23 4.58 -4.42
C GLU A 261 23.70 5.14 -5.77
N HIS A 262 23.27 4.50 -6.87
CA HIS A 262 23.64 4.89 -8.23
C HIS A 262 23.21 6.32 -8.59
N HIS A 263 21.95 6.69 -8.25
CA HIS A 263 21.41 8.01 -8.56
C HIS A 263 21.98 9.09 -7.64
N THR A 264 22.16 8.79 -6.35
CA THR A 264 22.79 9.71 -5.40
C THR A 264 24.23 10.05 -5.80
N ALA A 265 25.03 9.05 -6.21
CA ALA A 265 26.41 9.26 -6.66
C ALA A 265 26.52 10.17 -7.90
N ARG A 266 25.44 10.37 -8.65
CA ARG A 266 25.37 11.12 -9.91
C ARG A 266 24.46 12.35 -9.86
N ASP A 267 23.87 12.64 -8.70
CA ASP A 267 22.90 13.73 -8.50
C ASP A 267 21.69 13.64 -9.47
N LEU A 268 21.19 12.41 -9.69
CA LEU A 268 20.07 12.15 -10.58
C LEU A 268 18.74 12.08 -9.81
N PRO A 269 17.63 12.60 -10.38
CA PRO A 269 16.34 12.59 -9.71
C PRO A 269 15.76 11.18 -9.62
N LEU A 270 15.43 10.74 -8.41
CA LEU A 270 14.89 9.41 -8.13
C LEU A 270 13.74 9.49 -7.12
N HIS A 271 12.62 8.88 -7.49
CA HIS A 271 11.48 8.65 -6.61
C HIS A 271 11.32 7.15 -6.39
N ILE A 272 11.22 6.72 -5.13
CA ILE A 272 11.13 5.30 -4.77
C ILE A 272 9.85 5.04 -3.98
N GLU A 273 9.15 3.94 -4.32
CA GLU A 273 8.15 3.33 -3.46
C GLU A 273 8.64 1.97 -2.97
N ARG A 274 8.67 1.79 -1.64
CA ARG A 274 9.09 0.55 -0.97
C ARG A 274 7.88 -0.15 -0.38
N PHE A 275 7.60 -1.40 -0.78
CA PHE A 275 6.52 -2.21 -0.19
C PHE A 275 6.88 -2.81 1.17
N ARG A 276 8.14 -2.77 1.54
CA ARG A 276 8.66 -3.14 2.86
C ARG A 276 9.65 -2.07 3.30
N THR A 277 9.73 -1.84 4.61
CA THR A 277 10.77 -0.99 5.18
C THR A 277 12.15 -1.57 4.85
N ALA A 278 13.06 -0.74 4.35
CA ALA A 278 14.46 -1.12 4.27
C ALA A 278 14.94 -1.41 5.70
N VAL A 279 15.49 -2.59 5.91
CA VAL A 279 16.12 -2.95 7.18
C VAL A 279 17.56 -2.51 7.10
N VAL A 280 17.96 -1.54 7.90
CA VAL A 280 19.39 -1.27 8.10
C VAL A 280 19.98 -2.53 8.71
N ALA A 281 20.92 -3.15 7.99
CA ALA A 281 21.65 -4.30 8.54
C ALA A 281 22.35 -3.85 9.81
N THR A 282 21.84 -4.29 10.97
CA THR A 282 22.44 -4.05 12.26
C THR A 282 23.03 -5.37 12.74
N ASP A 283 24.32 -5.37 13.11
CA ASP A 283 24.96 -6.50 13.79
C ASP A 283 24.42 -6.65 15.22
N GLY A 284 23.10 -6.63 15.38
CA GLY A 284 22.43 -6.80 16.66
C GLY A 284 22.36 -8.28 17.04
N GLU A 285 22.73 -8.61 18.26
CA GLU A 285 22.71 -9.99 18.77
C GLU A 285 21.31 -10.61 18.85
N GLY A 286 20.25 -9.82 18.60
CA GLY A 286 18.87 -10.27 18.78
C GLY A 286 18.51 -10.55 20.23
N GLY A 287 17.53 -11.39 20.48
CA GLY A 287 17.13 -11.79 21.84
C GLY A 287 15.81 -12.53 21.89
N THR A 288 15.48 -13.01 23.04
CA THR A 288 14.22 -13.69 23.30
C THR A 288 13.07 -12.69 23.38
N VAL A 289 12.05 -12.86 22.58
CA VAL A 289 10.82 -12.07 22.59
C VAL A 289 9.74 -12.83 23.36
N THR A 290 9.27 -12.27 24.45
CA THR A 290 8.16 -12.80 25.24
C THR A 290 6.89 -12.04 24.91
N PHE A 291 5.82 -12.75 24.58
CA PHE A 291 4.49 -12.19 24.41
C PHE A 291 3.66 -12.43 25.67
N GLY A 292 3.58 -11.40 26.52
CA GLY A 292 3.16 -11.55 27.92
C GLY A 292 1.74 -12.04 28.14
N ARG A 293 0.80 -11.81 27.22
CA ARG A 293 -0.59 -12.29 27.34
C ARG A 293 -0.77 -13.72 26.88
N SER A 294 -0.08 -14.11 25.80
CA SER A 294 -0.12 -15.47 25.29
C SER A 294 0.84 -16.43 25.99
N GLY A 295 1.83 -15.89 26.71
CA GLY A 295 2.90 -16.64 27.33
C GLY A 295 3.85 -17.30 26.33
N ILE A 296 3.76 -16.95 25.06
CA ILE A 296 4.60 -17.48 23.99
C ILE A 296 5.95 -16.76 24.03
N VAL A 297 7.02 -17.56 23.89
CA VAL A 297 8.41 -17.09 23.88
C VAL A 297 9.06 -17.55 22.58
N VAL A 298 9.65 -16.62 21.82
CA VAL A 298 10.28 -16.88 20.51
C VAL A 298 11.65 -16.21 20.48
N ASP A 299 12.64 -16.88 19.95
CA ASP A 299 13.93 -16.26 19.69
C ASP A 299 13.85 -15.40 18.42
N GLY A 300 14.22 -14.13 18.55
CA GLY A 300 14.31 -13.18 17.46
C GLY A 300 15.77 -12.83 17.17
N ASP A 301 16.13 -12.77 15.89
CA ASP A 301 17.39 -12.15 15.50
C ASP A 301 17.27 -10.62 15.54
N GLY A 302 18.39 -9.92 15.49
CA GLY A 302 18.43 -8.46 15.54
C GLY A 302 17.96 -7.76 14.25
N ALA A 303 17.54 -8.52 13.23
CA ALA A 303 17.16 -8.03 11.91
C ALA A 303 15.69 -8.31 11.55
N THR A 304 15.07 -9.30 12.20
CA THR A 304 13.66 -9.66 11.94
C THR A 304 12.71 -8.83 12.81
N PRO A 305 11.71 -8.14 12.21
CA PRO A 305 10.72 -7.39 12.97
C PRO A 305 10.00 -8.25 14.02
N ILE A 306 9.76 -7.71 15.22
CA ILE A 306 9.02 -8.38 16.30
C ILE A 306 7.65 -8.89 15.82
N LEU A 307 6.99 -8.17 14.90
CA LEU A 307 5.76 -8.59 14.26
C LEU A 307 5.92 -9.95 13.55
N ASP A 308 6.99 -10.10 12.76
CA ASP A 308 7.24 -11.31 11.98
C ASP A 308 7.71 -12.45 12.91
N VAL A 309 8.50 -12.14 13.96
CA VAL A 309 8.88 -13.08 15.01
C VAL A 309 7.65 -13.64 15.73
N GLY A 310 6.71 -12.77 16.14
CA GLY A 310 5.48 -13.19 16.78
C GLY A 310 4.61 -14.07 15.88
N GLU A 311 4.40 -13.66 14.61
CA GLU A 311 3.62 -14.43 13.66
C GLU A 311 4.25 -15.81 13.38
N SER A 312 5.59 -15.91 13.28
CA SER A 312 6.30 -17.18 13.10
C SER A 312 6.15 -18.11 14.32
N GLY A 313 6.04 -17.53 15.52
CA GLY A 313 5.75 -18.24 16.76
C GLY A 313 4.28 -18.58 16.97
N GLY A 314 3.40 -18.26 16.00
CA GLY A 314 1.95 -18.51 16.08
C GLY A 314 1.18 -17.49 16.92
N VAL A 315 1.78 -16.37 17.28
CA VAL A 315 1.11 -15.24 17.96
C VAL A 315 0.33 -14.43 16.93
N LEU A 316 -0.93 -14.18 17.23
CA LEU A 316 -1.80 -13.39 16.34
C LEU A 316 -1.56 -11.90 16.56
N MET A 317 -0.61 -11.34 15.83
CA MET A 317 -0.16 -9.96 16.00
C MET A 317 -1.06 -8.93 15.32
N PRO A 318 -1.36 -7.79 15.99
CA PRO A 318 -1.97 -6.66 15.29
C PRO A 318 -1.00 -6.15 14.22
N SER A 319 -1.48 -6.03 13.00
CA SER A 319 -0.63 -5.63 11.88
C SER A 319 -1.35 -4.66 10.94
N GLY A 320 -0.58 -3.79 10.29
CA GLY A 320 -1.06 -2.83 9.31
C GLY A 320 -0.20 -2.83 8.03
N CYS A 321 0.36 -1.66 7.69
CA CYS A 321 1.17 -1.47 6.48
C CYS A 321 2.48 -2.26 6.45
N ARG A 322 3.02 -2.63 7.61
CA ARG A 322 4.35 -3.22 7.81
C ARG A 322 5.52 -2.31 7.36
N MET A 323 5.27 -1.01 7.27
CA MET A 323 6.23 0.01 6.82
C MET A 323 6.48 1.10 7.88
N GLY A 324 5.92 0.96 9.08
CA GLY A 324 6.09 1.93 10.16
C GLY A 324 5.29 3.23 10.02
N VAL A 325 4.37 3.34 9.06
CA VAL A 325 3.63 4.59 8.80
C VAL A 325 2.19 4.59 9.31
N CYS A 326 1.56 3.43 9.51
CA CYS A 326 0.13 3.35 9.81
C CYS A 326 -0.21 3.15 11.29
N PHE A 327 0.77 2.90 12.14
CA PHE A 327 0.62 2.61 13.57
C PHE A 327 -0.33 1.45 13.92
N GLY A 328 -0.70 0.61 12.96
CA GLY A 328 -1.58 -0.54 13.17
C GLY A 328 -0.95 -1.73 13.90
N CYS A 329 0.36 -1.69 14.13
CA CYS A 329 1.14 -2.72 14.85
C CYS A 329 1.70 -2.21 16.17
N VAL A 330 1.14 -1.15 16.72
CA VAL A 330 1.63 -0.53 17.97
C VAL A 330 1.27 -1.39 19.16
N LEU A 331 2.28 -1.76 19.94
CA LEU A 331 2.14 -2.51 21.20
C LEU A 331 3.04 -1.92 22.28
N PRO A 332 2.66 -2.08 23.58
CA PRO A 332 3.54 -1.71 24.69
C PRO A 332 4.73 -2.65 24.79
N LEU A 333 5.93 -2.08 24.92
CA LEU A 333 7.14 -2.75 25.36
C LEU A 333 7.16 -2.72 26.89
N ARG A 334 6.88 -3.85 27.55
CA ARG A 334 6.85 -3.93 29.00
C ARG A 334 8.23 -3.81 29.62
N SER A 335 9.21 -4.45 28.99
CA SER A 335 10.60 -4.39 29.42
C SER A 335 11.54 -4.89 28.34
N GLY A 336 12.82 -4.56 28.46
CA GLY A 336 13.87 -5.00 27.55
C GLY A 336 14.24 -3.96 26.50
N ALA A 337 14.90 -4.41 25.44
CA ALA A 337 15.46 -3.53 24.40
C ALA A 337 15.03 -3.96 23.02
N VAL A 338 14.65 -2.97 22.21
CA VAL A 338 14.34 -3.15 20.78
C VAL A 338 15.06 -2.10 19.95
N ARG A 339 15.29 -2.39 18.68
CA ARG A 339 15.97 -1.52 17.73
C ARG A 339 15.05 -1.20 16.56
N ASP A 340 14.90 0.08 16.24
CA ASP A 340 14.23 0.52 15.00
C ASP A 340 15.11 0.15 13.80
N LEU A 341 14.57 -0.68 12.91
CA LEU A 341 15.27 -1.21 11.76
C LEU A 341 15.50 -0.17 10.64
N ARG A 342 14.88 0.99 10.72
CA ARG A 342 15.00 2.06 9.72
C ARG A 342 16.22 2.95 9.96
N ASN A 343 16.56 3.18 11.24
CA ASN A 343 17.58 4.15 11.63
C ASN A 343 18.58 3.60 12.66
N GLY A 344 18.36 2.36 13.15
CA GLY A 344 19.22 1.73 14.14
C GLY A 344 19.02 2.24 15.58
N GLU A 345 18.05 3.11 15.83
CA GLU A 345 17.79 3.69 17.16
C GLU A 345 17.37 2.61 18.17
N LEU A 346 18.01 2.63 19.34
CA LEU A 346 17.72 1.70 20.42
C LEU A 346 16.68 2.28 21.38
N THR A 347 15.60 1.54 21.59
CA THR A 347 14.57 1.84 22.59
C THR A 347 14.67 0.83 23.72
N VAL A 348 14.83 1.30 24.96
CA VAL A 348 14.89 0.47 26.16
C VAL A 348 13.72 0.80 27.08
N ALA A 349 13.08 -0.21 27.65
CA ALA A 349 11.99 -0.05 28.60
C ALA A 349 12.24 -0.85 29.89
N ALA A 350 11.88 -0.26 31.02
CA ALA A 350 11.71 -0.93 32.29
C ALA A 350 10.21 -1.10 32.63
N PRO A 351 9.84 -2.07 33.46
CA PRO A 351 8.45 -2.27 33.86
C PRO A 351 7.80 -1.00 34.40
N GLY A 352 6.72 -0.54 33.76
CA GLY A 352 5.98 0.65 34.14
C GLY A 352 6.31 1.93 33.39
N ASP A 353 7.30 1.93 32.50
CA ASP A 353 7.69 3.12 31.71
C ASP A 353 6.65 3.54 30.68
N GLY A 354 5.72 2.65 30.31
CA GLY A 354 4.67 2.95 29.32
C GLY A 354 5.19 3.14 27.89
N VAL A 355 6.36 2.57 27.59
CA VAL A 355 6.96 2.67 26.25
C VAL A 355 6.10 1.92 25.22
N ILE A 356 5.85 2.55 24.09
CA ILE A 356 5.06 2.00 22.99
C ILE A 356 5.96 1.89 21.76
N ILE A 357 5.92 0.74 21.07
CA ILE A 357 6.72 0.49 19.88
C ILE A 357 5.85 0.06 18.69
N GLN A 358 6.34 0.30 17.48
CA GLN A 358 5.77 -0.26 16.24
C GLN A 358 6.47 -1.59 15.95
N THR A 359 5.80 -2.71 16.19
CA THR A 359 6.39 -4.06 16.08
C THR A 359 6.85 -4.43 14.68
N CYS A 360 6.32 -3.76 13.64
CA CYS A 360 6.68 -4.06 12.25
C CYS A 360 8.01 -3.44 11.78
N ILE A 361 8.60 -2.54 12.59
CA ILE A 361 9.87 -1.86 12.26
C ILE A 361 10.88 -1.96 13.40
N ASN A 362 10.55 -2.62 14.48
CA ASN A 362 11.45 -2.87 15.60
C ASN A 362 11.80 -4.35 15.68
N ALA A 363 13.09 -4.65 15.83
CA ALA A 363 13.62 -5.99 16.12
C ALA A 363 14.12 -6.08 17.58
N ALA A 364 14.26 -7.30 18.07
CA ALA A 364 14.85 -7.54 19.39
C ALA A 364 16.31 -7.05 19.41
N ALA A 365 16.69 -6.31 20.45
CA ALA A 365 18.06 -5.87 20.71
C ALA A 365 18.54 -6.37 22.08
N GLY A 366 18.05 -7.51 22.48
CA GLY A 366 18.18 -8.20 23.74
C GLY A 366 16.87 -8.86 24.13
N PRO A 367 16.79 -9.54 25.29
CA PRO A 367 15.52 -10.06 25.78
C PRO A 367 14.49 -8.94 25.93
N CYS A 368 13.27 -9.15 25.45
CA CYS A 368 12.21 -8.14 25.56
C CYS A 368 10.83 -8.78 25.79
N ASP A 369 9.95 -8.05 26.48
CA ASP A 369 8.58 -8.45 26.81
C ASP A 369 7.58 -7.48 26.17
N ILE A 370 6.71 -8.02 25.33
CA ILE A 370 5.67 -7.30 24.60
C ILE A 370 4.31 -7.57 25.25
N ASP A 371 3.54 -6.53 25.53
CA ASP A 371 2.19 -6.67 26.11
C ASP A 371 1.17 -7.10 25.04
N HIS A 372 1.24 -8.37 24.68
CA HIS A 372 0.32 -8.97 23.70
C HIS A 372 0.03 -10.45 23.99
#